data_b656072a9f24b35a0c29ac247e1a2d0e
#
_entry.id   b656072a9f24b35a0c29ac247e1a2d0e
#
_cell.length_a   1.000
_cell.length_b   1.000
_cell.length_c   1.000
_cell.angle_alpha   90.00
_cell.angle_beta   90.00
_cell.angle_gamma   90.00
#
_symmetry.space_group_name_H-M   'P 1'
#
loop_
_entity.id
_entity.type
_entity.pdbx_description
1 polymer ?
#
loop_
_entity_poly.entity_id
_entity_poly.type
_entity_poly.pdbx_seq_one_letter_code
_entity_poly.pdbx_strand_id
1 'polypeptide(L)'
;IDRLCDIIYDAKKLHFFGFQFNKILASDIQFKLVKLGKFSYAFADRGDDSQRIELLDEDSVAIVLSVRARVHPIGDLITSIKNRGAKVILVTLNPDSEVIKQADKTFIVHGKESDFTESSISGTTVLKTFFDVLYVRYGLLYPRR
;
A
#
# COMPACT_ATOMS: atom_id res chain seq x y z
N ILE A 1 1.36 6.03 -11.99
CA ILE A 1 0.73 4.69 -11.97
C ILE A 1 1.62 3.65 -12.65
N ASP A 2 2.12 3.92 -13.83
CA ASP A 2 2.94 2.94 -14.58
C ASP A 2 4.18 2.52 -13.79
N ARG A 3 4.84 3.46 -13.13
CA ARG A 3 6.01 3.15 -12.32
C ARG A 3 5.65 2.26 -11.12
N LEU A 4 4.52 2.49 -10.50
CA LEU A 4 4.06 1.61 -9.41
C LEU A 4 3.71 0.22 -9.95
N CYS A 5 3.13 0.14 -11.14
CA CYS A 5 2.89 -1.14 -11.81
C CYS A 5 4.19 -1.91 -12.04
N ASP A 6 5.25 -1.22 -12.47
CA ASP A 6 6.56 -1.85 -12.69
C ASP A 6 7.16 -2.37 -11.38
N ILE A 7 7.06 -1.60 -10.31
CA ILE A 7 7.51 -2.02 -8.98
C ILE A 7 6.76 -3.28 -8.53
N ILE A 8 5.44 -3.31 -8.73
CA ILE A 8 4.60 -4.47 -8.40
C ILE A 8 5.04 -5.67 -9.22
N TYR A 9 5.22 -5.50 -10.52
CA TYR A 9 5.60 -6.59 -11.41
C TYR A 9 6.95 -7.20 -11.02
N ASP A 10 7.92 -6.37 -10.70
CA ASP A 10 9.29 -6.80 -10.39
C ASP A 10 9.44 -7.36 -8.98
N ALA A 11 8.49 -7.10 -8.08
CA ALA A 11 8.60 -7.54 -6.69
C ALA A 11 8.52 -9.07 -6.58
N LYS A 12 9.47 -9.67 -5.88
CA LYS A 12 9.49 -11.12 -5.63
C LYS A 12 8.47 -11.51 -4.55
N LYS A 13 8.46 -10.75 -3.47
CA LYS A 13 7.53 -10.94 -2.34
C LYS A 13 6.81 -9.62 -2.10
N LEU A 14 5.58 -9.54 -2.54
CA LEU A 14 4.78 -8.32 -2.48
C LEU A 14 3.80 -8.38 -1.32
N HIS A 15 3.85 -7.39 -0.44
CA HIS A 15 2.96 -7.28 0.72
C HIS A 15 2.25 -5.94 0.72
N PHE A 16 0.98 -5.95 1.11
CA PHE A 16 0.18 -4.74 1.29
C PHE A 16 -0.14 -4.57 2.77
N PHE A 17 0.02 -3.35 3.27
CA PHE A 17 -0.27 -2.98 4.65
C PHE A 17 -1.16 -1.74 4.71
N GLY A 18 -2.06 -1.72 5.66
CA GLY A 18 -2.91 -0.58 5.94
C GLY A 18 -3.62 -0.77 7.27
N PHE A 19 -4.17 0.31 7.81
CA PHE A 19 -4.94 0.26 9.05
C PHE A 19 -6.39 0.62 8.79
N GLN A 20 -7.29 0.01 9.56
CA GLN A 20 -8.73 0.28 9.49
C GLN A 20 -9.26 0.07 8.06
N PHE A 21 -9.89 1.07 7.47
CA PHE A 21 -10.43 0.97 6.11
C PHE A 21 -9.36 0.68 5.05
N ASN A 22 -8.14 1.15 5.27
CA ASN A 22 -7.04 0.87 4.35
C ASN A 22 -6.59 -0.59 4.40
N LYS A 23 -6.85 -1.29 5.50
CA LYS A 23 -6.61 -2.72 5.59
C LYS A 23 -7.55 -3.50 4.66
N ILE A 24 -8.80 -3.08 4.58
CA ILE A 24 -9.78 -3.65 3.65
C ILE A 24 -9.36 -3.37 2.21
N LEU A 25 -8.92 -2.14 1.93
CA LEU A 25 -8.43 -1.76 0.61
C LEU A 25 -7.19 -2.56 0.20
N ALA A 26 -6.26 -2.78 1.12
CA ALA A 26 -5.08 -3.60 0.88
C ALA A 26 -5.47 -5.03 0.47
N SER A 27 -6.47 -5.61 1.14
CA SER A 27 -6.98 -6.93 0.79
C SER A 27 -7.69 -6.95 -0.57
N ASP A 28 -8.40 -5.89 -0.91
CA ASP A 28 -9.06 -5.75 -2.20
C ASP A 28 -8.06 -5.74 -3.35
N ILE A 29 -7.03 -4.93 -3.27
CA ILE A 29 -6.01 -4.88 -4.34
C ILE A 29 -5.20 -6.16 -4.41
N GLN A 30 -4.89 -6.77 -3.29
CA GLN A 30 -4.20 -8.06 -3.22
C GLN A 30 -5.00 -9.11 -3.99
N PHE A 31 -6.28 -9.23 -3.71
CA PHE A 31 -7.16 -10.19 -4.37
C PHE A 31 -7.23 -9.96 -5.88
N LYS A 32 -7.34 -8.70 -6.30
CA LYS A 32 -7.39 -8.32 -7.72
C LYS A 32 -6.09 -8.66 -8.45
N LEU A 33 -4.95 -8.42 -7.83
CA LEU A 33 -3.65 -8.73 -8.43
C LEU A 33 -3.44 -10.24 -8.57
N VAL A 34 -3.90 -11.04 -7.62
CA VAL A 34 -3.85 -12.49 -7.73
C VAL A 34 -4.64 -12.97 -8.97
N LYS A 35 -5.79 -12.36 -9.25
CA LYS A 35 -6.54 -12.66 -10.49
C LYS A 35 -5.74 -12.36 -11.75
N LEU A 36 -4.87 -11.36 -11.71
CA LEU A 36 -3.99 -11.02 -12.83
C LEU A 36 -2.70 -11.85 -12.86
N GLY A 37 -2.57 -12.82 -11.96
CA GLY A 37 -1.41 -13.69 -11.89
C GLY A 37 -0.26 -13.16 -11.03
N LYS A 38 -0.47 -12.04 -10.32
CA LYS A 38 0.55 -11.49 -9.43
C LYS A 38 0.30 -11.88 -7.99
N PHE A 39 1.12 -12.79 -7.50
CA PHE A 39 1.02 -13.26 -6.12
C PHE A 39 1.40 -12.16 -5.14
N SER A 40 0.59 -11.98 -4.13
CA SER A 40 0.80 -10.94 -3.12
C SER A 40 0.10 -11.32 -1.81
N TYR A 41 0.47 -10.61 -0.73
CA TYR A 41 -0.02 -10.89 0.61
C TYR A 41 -0.68 -9.66 1.22
N ALA A 42 -1.84 -9.86 1.83
CA ALA A 42 -2.51 -8.88 2.68
C ALA A 42 -3.42 -9.62 3.64
N PHE A 43 -3.71 -9.02 4.79
CA PHE A 43 -4.66 -9.59 5.73
C PHE A 43 -5.75 -8.58 6.05
N ALA A 44 -7.01 -9.01 5.92
CA ALA A 44 -8.17 -8.26 6.41
C ALA A 44 -8.51 -8.63 7.86
N ASP A 45 -7.76 -9.54 8.45
CA ASP A 45 -8.01 -10.05 9.78
C ASP A 45 -7.72 -9.02 10.88
N ARG A 46 -8.33 -9.22 12.05
CA ARG A 46 -8.17 -8.36 13.23
C ARG A 46 -6.84 -8.55 13.94
N GLY A 47 -6.03 -9.51 13.53
CA GLY A 47 -4.71 -9.73 14.09
C GLY A 47 -3.78 -8.54 13.85
N ASP A 48 -2.80 -8.36 14.70
CA ASP A 48 -1.77 -7.38 14.44
C ASP A 48 -0.84 -7.89 13.30
N ASP A 49 -0.11 -6.97 12.70
CA ASP A 49 0.75 -7.29 11.56
C ASP A 49 2.11 -7.86 11.98
N SER A 50 2.37 -8.02 13.28
CA SER A 50 3.70 -8.39 13.79
C SER A 50 4.18 -9.73 13.24
N GLN A 51 3.32 -10.74 13.13
CA GLN A 51 3.69 -12.04 12.57
C GLN A 51 4.04 -11.95 11.08
N ARG A 52 3.30 -11.13 10.32
CA ARG A 52 3.61 -10.91 8.91
C ARG A 52 4.94 -10.21 8.73
N ILE A 53 5.21 -9.22 9.58
CA ILE A 53 6.45 -8.46 9.54
C ILE A 53 7.65 -9.37 9.77
N GLU A 54 7.54 -10.35 10.65
CA GLU A 54 8.61 -11.33 10.90
C GLU A 54 8.96 -12.17 9.67
N LEU A 55 8.05 -12.29 8.70
CA LEU A 55 8.28 -13.04 7.47
C LEU A 55 8.97 -12.22 6.38
N LEU A 56 9.13 -10.92 6.58
CA LEU A 56 9.76 -10.05 5.60
C LEU A 56 11.28 -10.19 5.60
N ASP A 57 11.87 -9.99 4.45
CA ASP A 57 13.33 -10.02 4.25
C ASP A 57 13.74 -9.05 3.12
N GLU A 58 14.98 -9.15 2.67
CA GLU A 58 15.52 -8.26 1.62
C GLU A 58 14.82 -8.42 0.27
N ASP A 59 14.16 -9.54 0.03
CA ASP A 59 13.40 -9.78 -1.21
C ASP A 59 11.97 -9.25 -1.13
N SER A 60 11.57 -8.73 0.01
CA SER A 60 10.21 -8.24 0.24
C SER A 60 10.05 -6.78 -0.15
N VAL A 61 8.91 -6.48 -0.77
CA VAL A 61 8.45 -5.12 -1.02
C VAL A 61 7.12 -4.94 -0.30
N ALA A 62 7.06 -3.95 0.57
CA ALA A 62 5.86 -3.61 1.32
C ALA A 62 5.25 -2.32 0.78
N ILE A 63 4.02 -2.39 0.31
CA ILE A 63 3.25 -1.22 -0.09
C ILE A 63 2.33 -0.85 1.07
N VAL A 64 2.55 0.33 1.63
CA VAL A 64 1.79 0.84 2.78
C VAL A 64 0.79 1.88 2.29
N LEU A 65 -0.48 1.63 2.56
CA LEU A 65 -1.59 2.49 2.16
C LEU A 65 -2.03 3.34 3.34
N SER A 66 -1.95 4.65 3.22
CA SER A 66 -2.39 5.53 4.29
C SER A 66 -2.80 6.89 3.75
N VAL A 67 -4.02 7.31 4.07
CA VAL A 67 -4.53 8.62 3.64
C VAL A 67 -3.67 9.74 4.21
N ARG A 68 -3.40 9.72 5.51
CA ARG A 68 -2.71 10.81 6.22
C ARG A 68 -1.25 10.53 6.53
N ALA A 69 -0.84 9.29 6.50
CA ALA A 69 0.53 8.84 6.78
C ALA A 69 1.09 9.49 8.05
N ARG A 70 0.41 9.25 9.18
CA ARG A 70 0.84 9.80 10.48
C ARG A 70 2.04 9.04 11.01
N VAL A 71 2.89 9.75 11.76
CA VAL A 71 4.06 9.13 12.42
C VAL A 71 3.63 7.94 13.27
N HIS A 72 2.54 8.07 13.98
CA HIS A 72 1.90 6.98 14.73
C HIS A 72 0.51 6.72 14.12
N PRO A 73 0.20 5.54 13.63
CA PRO A 73 0.99 4.30 13.67
C PRO A 73 1.82 4.00 12.39
N ILE A 74 1.76 4.84 11.35
CA ILE A 74 2.37 4.51 10.05
C ILE A 74 3.89 4.54 10.11
N GLY A 75 4.46 5.56 10.74
CA GLY A 75 5.92 5.63 10.92
C GLY A 75 6.46 4.43 11.69
N ASP A 76 5.74 4.00 12.73
CA ASP A 76 6.13 2.82 13.51
C ASP A 76 6.09 1.55 12.67
N LEU A 77 5.05 1.40 11.86
CA LEU A 77 4.93 0.26 10.94
C LEU A 77 6.09 0.23 9.94
N ILE A 78 6.40 1.35 9.32
CA ILE A 78 7.49 1.43 8.34
C ILE A 78 8.83 1.11 8.99
N THR A 79 9.08 1.62 10.20
CA THR A 79 10.30 1.30 10.94
C THR A 79 10.44 -0.21 11.16
N SER A 80 9.37 -0.87 11.59
CA SER A 80 9.37 -2.32 11.81
C SER A 80 9.62 -3.09 10.52
N ILE A 81 9.02 -2.66 9.42
CA ILE A 81 9.22 -3.30 8.11
C ILE A 81 10.66 -3.14 7.64
N LYS A 82 11.21 -1.93 7.74
CA LYS A 82 12.58 -1.66 7.29
C LYS A 82 13.62 -2.39 8.13
N ASN A 83 13.34 -2.62 9.41
CA ASN A 83 14.23 -3.42 10.27
C ASN A 83 14.37 -4.86 9.79
N ARG A 84 13.45 -5.34 8.95
CA ARG A 84 13.54 -6.67 8.34
C ARG A 84 14.30 -6.67 7.02
N GLY A 85 14.77 -5.52 6.55
CA GLY A 85 15.46 -5.39 5.28
C GLY A 85 14.56 -5.19 4.08
N ALA A 86 13.24 -5.15 4.26
CA ALA A 86 12.27 -4.98 3.18
C ALA A 86 12.27 -3.54 2.65
N LYS A 87 11.94 -3.38 1.38
CA LYS A 87 11.69 -2.07 0.79
C LYS A 87 10.28 -1.61 1.10
N VAL A 88 10.12 -0.32 1.35
CA VAL A 88 8.83 0.28 1.66
C VAL A 88 8.44 1.28 0.59
N ILE A 89 7.25 1.06 0.04
CA ILE A 89 6.60 1.99 -0.88
C ILE A 89 5.38 2.56 -0.14
N LEU A 90 5.37 3.86 0.06
CA LEU A 90 4.24 4.55 0.69
C LEU A 90 3.32 5.12 -0.39
N VAL A 91 2.02 4.87 -0.25
CA VAL A 91 0.99 5.49 -1.09
C VAL A 91 0.07 6.28 -0.18
N THR A 92 0.04 7.59 -0.35
CA THR A 92 -0.65 8.49 0.57
C THR A 92 -1.24 9.69 -0.18
N LEU A 93 -2.23 10.34 0.44
CA LEU A 93 -2.75 11.63 -0.03
C LEU A 93 -1.99 12.82 0.59
N ASN A 94 -1.16 12.57 1.59
CA ASN A 94 -0.51 13.65 2.33
C ASN A 94 0.93 13.91 1.84
N PRO A 95 1.16 14.97 1.02
CA PRO A 95 2.50 15.26 0.51
C PRO A 95 3.43 15.84 1.58
N ASP A 96 2.89 16.26 2.72
CA ASP A 96 3.64 16.90 3.80
C ASP A 96 3.97 15.95 4.96
N SER A 97 3.67 14.66 4.80
CA SER A 97 3.94 13.70 5.86
C SER A 97 5.44 13.54 6.13
N GLU A 98 5.81 13.58 7.40
CA GLU A 98 7.19 13.32 7.83
C GLU A 98 7.60 11.87 7.56
N VAL A 99 6.65 10.96 7.45
CA VAL A 99 6.87 9.54 7.20
C VAL A 99 7.46 9.29 5.81
N ILE A 100 7.27 10.22 4.88
CA ILE A 100 7.85 10.14 3.52
C ILE A 100 9.37 9.94 3.59
N LYS A 101 10.05 10.55 4.55
CA LYS A 101 11.50 10.41 4.72
C LYS A 101 11.93 8.98 5.06
N GLN A 102 11.04 8.19 5.65
CA GLN A 102 11.35 6.82 6.04
C GLN A 102 11.11 5.81 4.92
N ALA A 103 10.22 6.13 3.98
CA ALA A 103 9.89 5.24 2.87
C ALA A 103 11.01 5.28 1.82
N ASP A 104 11.24 4.15 1.16
CA ASP A 104 12.17 4.09 0.04
C ASP A 104 11.64 4.84 -1.17
N LYS A 105 10.32 4.82 -1.35
CA LYS A 105 9.63 5.56 -2.39
C LYS A 105 8.22 5.92 -1.94
N THR A 106 7.74 7.08 -2.37
CA THR A 106 6.39 7.55 -2.06
C THR A 106 5.66 7.95 -3.33
N PHE A 107 4.42 7.54 -3.43
CA PHE A 107 3.48 7.98 -4.46
C PHE A 107 2.41 8.82 -3.79
N ILE A 108 2.30 10.07 -4.21
CA ILE A 108 1.27 10.98 -3.72
C ILE A 108 0.06 10.88 -4.65
N VAL A 109 -1.07 10.49 -4.07
CA VAL A 109 -2.35 10.45 -4.79
C VAL A 109 -3.05 11.78 -4.55
N HIS A 110 -3.40 12.47 -5.63
CA HIS A 110 -4.07 13.76 -5.53
C HIS A 110 -5.57 13.58 -5.37
N GLY A 111 -6.12 14.19 -4.34
CA GLY A 111 -7.54 14.17 -4.03
C GLY A 111 -7.77 14.95 -2.75
N LYS A 112 -8.99 15.43 -2.55
CA LYS A 112 -9.35 16.14 -1.33
C LYS A 112 -10.19 15.26 -0.44
N GLU A 113 -9.84 15.19 0.85
CA GLU A 113 -10.79 14.74 1.83
C GLU A 113 -11.94 15.75 1.86
N SER A 114 -13.16 15.24 1.99
CA SER A 114 -14.32 16.10 2.15
C SER A 114 -14.22 16.89 3.45
N ASP A 115 -14.45 18.19 3.39
CA ASP A 115 -14.51 19.05 4.57
C ASP A 115 -15.68 18.66 5.51
N PHE A 116 -16.61 17.84 5.04
CA PHE A 116 -17.76 17.41 5.81
C PHE A 116 -17.49 16.24 6.76
N THR A 117 -16.40 15.53 6.53
CA THR A 117 -16.06 14.40 7.42
C THR A 117 -14.59 14.52 7.79
N GLU A 118 -14.34 14.64 9.07
CA GLU A 118 -12.99 14.49 9.61
C GLU A 118 -12.53 13.03 9.55
N SER A 119 -13.36 12.15 9.00
CA SER A 119 -13.05 10.74 8.86
C SER A 119 -12.23 10.49 7.58
N SER A 120 -11.38 9.47 7.62
CA SER A 120 -10.59 9.03 6.48
C SER A 120 -11.41 8.32 5.40
N ILE A 121 -12.74 8.24 5.53
CA ILE A 121 -13.58 7.48 4.59
C ILE A 121 -13.49 8.06 3.17
N SER A 122 -13.58 9.38 3.03
CA SER A 122 -13.48 10.02 1.71
C SER A 122 -12.10 9.87 1.09
N GLY A 123 -11.05 9.97 1.91
CA GLY A 123 -9.67 9.73 1.45
C GLY A 123 -9.46 8.29 1.05
N THR A 124 -10.05 7.34 1.77
CA THR A 124 -10.00 5.92 1.40
C THR A 124 -10.68 5.67 0.06
N THR A 125 -11.78 6.38 -0.23
CA THR A 125 -12.43 6.31 -1.56
C THR A 125 -11.50 6.79 -2.67
N VAL A 126 -10.73 7.84 -2.43
CA VAL A 126 -9.73 8.34 -3.38
C VAL A 126 -8.65 7.28 -3.62
N LEU A 127 -8.12 6.68 -2.54
CA LEU A 127 -7.13 5.61 -2.66
C LEU A 127 -7.72 4.39 -3.39
N LYS A 128 -8.96 4.02 -3.09
CA LYS A 128 -9.62 2.91 -3.77
C LYS A 128 -9.71 3.17 -5.27
N THR A 129 -10.12 4.35 -5.67
CA THR A 129 -10.21 4.73 -7.08
C THR A 129 -8.84 4.65 -7.75
N PHE A 130 -7.80 5.15 -7.08
CA PHE A 130 -6.44 5.06 -7.57
C PHE A 130 -6.03 3.60 -7.81
N PHE A 131 -6.28 2.71 -6.86
CA PHE A 131 -5.91 1.31 -6.99
C PHE A 131 -6.80 0.55 -7.98
N ASP A 132 -8.06 0.95 -8.16
CA ASP A 132 -8.90 0.39 -9.22
C ASP A 132 -8.35 0.73 -10.61
N VAL A 133 -7.91 1.98 -10.80
CA VAL A 133 -7.24 2.40 -12.04
C VAL A 133 -5.91 1.67 -12.23
N LEU A 134 -5.14 1.54 -11.16
CA LEU A 134 -3.87 0.80 -11.18
C LEU A 134 -4.09 -0.66 -11.61
N TYR A 135 -5.12 -1.29 -11.08
CA TYR A 135 -5.47 -2.67 -11.42
C TYR A 135 -5.71 -2.82 -12.93
N VAL A 136 -6.52 -1.93 -13.50
CA VAL A 136 -6.79 -1.95 -14.94
C VAL A 136 -5.50 -1.71 -15.73
N ARG A 137 -4.71 -0.73 -15.33
CA ARG A 137 -3.46 -0.39 -16.01
C ARG A 137 -2.44 -1.52 -15.92
N TYR A 138 -2.33 -2.15 -14.76
CA TYR A 138 -1.46 -3.32 -14.58
C TYR A 138 -1.83 -4.45 -15.55
N GLY A 139 -3.11 -4.75 -15.66
CA GLY A 139 -3.59 -5.78 -16.58
C GLY A 139 -3.28 -5.47 -18.05
N LEU A 140 -3.26 -4.19 -18.42
CA LEU A 140 -2.90 -3.77 -19.78
C LEU A 140 -1.39 -3.84 -20.02
N LEU A 141 -0.58 -3.47 -19.03
CA LEU A 141 0.89 -3.48 -19.15
C LEU A 141 1.45 -4.90 -19.09
N TYR A 142 0.86 -5.75 -18.27
CA TYR A 142 1.35 -7.11 -18.02
C TYR A 142 0.21 -8.12 -18.22
N PRO A 143 -0.21 -8.34 -19.46
CA PRO A 143 -1.34 -9.24 -19.71
C PRO A 143 -1.00 -10.67 -19.29
N ARG A 144 -1.97 -11.32 -18.66
CA ARG A 144 -1.88 -12.72 -18.28
C ARG A 144 -1.97 -13.60 -19.53
N ARG A 145 -1.00 -14.47 -19.66
CA ARG A 145 -0.98 -15.45 -20.76
C ARG A 145 -1.66 -16.76 -20.37
#